data_f3187dce3433acbe28d0b0d756f88a92
#
_entry.id   f3187dce3433acbe28d0b0d756f88a92
#
_cell.length_a   1.000
_cell.length_b   1.000
_cell.length_c   1.000
_cell.angle_alpha   90.00
_cell.angle_beta   90.00
_cell.angle_gamma   90.00
#
_symmetry.space_group_name_H-M   'P 1'
#
loop_
_entity.id
_entity.type
_entity.pdbx_description
1 polymer ?
#
loop_
_entity_poly.entity_id
_entity_poly.type
_entity_poly.pdbx_seq_one_letter_code
_entity_poly.pdbx_strand_id
1 'polypeptide(L)'
;SNTMKFLHLADLHLGKRVNGFDMLEDQRFILEQILTLCEKHGVEAVVIAGDIYDTPVPPAAACTLLDWFLTQLAARRIPVLAVSGNHDSAERLDFASSLLAEQNVHIAGRFTGCPKQVVLNDRHGPIEFTLLPFVRAATVRHYLPDADITDYDSAVGAALAVCEPAAPRRVL
;
A
#
# COMPACT_ATOMS: atom_id res chain seq x y z
N SER A 1 18.04 -2.41 -18.52
CA SER A 1 17.21 -1.33 -18.02
C SER A 1 17.88 -0.68 -16.82
N ASN A 2 17.95 0.62 -16.83
CA ASN A 2 18.69 1.39 -15.83
C ASN A 2 17.79 2.06 -14.78
N THR A 3 16.51 1.70 -14.75
CA THR A 3 15.50 2.27 -13.84
C THR A 3 15.13 1.27 -12.75
N MET A 4 14.55 1.77 -11.64
CA MET A 4 14.03 0.92 -10.57
C MET A 4 13.01 -0.07 -11.12
N LYS A 5 13.15 -1.32 -10.69
CA LYS A 5 12.20 -2.38 -11.00
C LYS A 5 11.35 -2.64 -9.78
N PHE A 6 10.06 -2.37 -9.86
CA PHE A 6 9.15 -2.67 -8.76
C PHE A 6 7.98 -3.54 -9.23
N LEU A 7 7.45 -4.32 -8.32
CA LEU A 7 6.29 -5.17 -8.54
C LEU A 7 5.05 -4.48 -7.99
N HIS A 8 4.02 -4.35 -8.82
CA HIS A 8 2.74 -3.78 -8.43
C HIS A 8 1.72 -4.90 -8.21
N LEU A 9 1.20 -4.96 -6.99
CA LEU A 9 0.14 -5.88 -6.59
C LEU A 9 -1.11 -5.07 -6.25
N ALA A 10 -2.27 -5.66 -6.50
CA ALA A 10 -3.55 -5.08 -6.12
C ALA A 10 -4.55 -6.19 -5.85
N ASP A 11 -5.58 -5.87 -5.06
CA ASP A 11 -6.71 -6.75 -4.82
C ASP A 11 -6.31 -8.13 -4.27
N LEU A 12 -5.46 -8.14 -3.25
CA LEU A 12 -5.04 -9.38 -2.61
C LEU A 12 -6.21 -10.09 -1.93
N HIS A 13 -7.13 -9.34 -1.35
CA HIS A 13 -8.32 -9.85 -0.67
C HIS A 13 -8.02 -11.02 0.28
N LEU A 14 -7.00 -10.86 1.12
CA LEU A 14 -6.59 -11.91 2.05
C LEU A 14 -7.73 -12.26 3.01
N GLY A 15 -7.96 -13.55 3.17
CA GLY A 15 -9.07 -14.07 3.96
C GLY A 15 -10.36 -14.27 3.17
N LYS A 16 -10.34 -14.10 1.86
CA LYS A 16 -11.49 -14.34 1.00
C LYS A 16 -12.00 -15.77 1.12
N ARG A 17 -13.32 -15.91 1.13
CA ARG A 17 -14.00 -17.21 1.08
C ARG A 17 -14.81 -17.31 -0.21
N VAL A 18 -14.78 -18.47 -0.85
CA VAL A 18 -15.53 -18.74 -2.06
C VAL A 18 -16.37 -19.99 -1.81
N ASN A 19 -17.70 -19.87 -1.95
CA ASN A 19 -18.64 -20.97 -1.70
C ASN A 19 -18.43 -21.65 -0.34
N GLY A 20 -18.12 -20.86 0.70
CA GLY A 20 -17.86 -21.37 2.04
C GLY A 20 -16.45 -21.92 2.26
N PHE A 21 -15.61 -21.99 1.22
CA PHE A 21 -14.24 -22.44 1.33
C PHE A 21 -13.28 -21.28 1.58
N ASP A 22 -12.37 -21.49 2.52
CA ASP A 22 -11.29 -20.59 2.83
C ASP A 22 -10.21 -20.68 1.75
N MET A 23 -9.80 -19.53 1.22
CA MET A 23 -8.81 -19.43 0.15
C MET A 23 -7.39 -19.16 0.67
N LEU A 24 -7.15 -19.19 1.97
CA LEU A 24 -5.86 -18.78 2.56
C LEU A 24 -4.68 -19.63 2.10
N GLU A 25 -4.86 -20.94 1.93
CA GLU A 25 -3.79 -21.80 1.42
C GLU A 25 -3.40 -21.43 -0.02
N ASP A 26 -4.39 -21.19 -0.87
CA ASP A 26 -4.14 -20.75 -2.24
C ASP A 26 -3.49 -19.37 -2.27
N GLN A 27 -3.93 -18.48 -1.40
CA GLN A 27 -3.36 -17.14 -1.28
C GLN A 27 -1.91 -17.20 -0.79
N ARG A 28 -1.62 -18.06 0.18
CA ARG A 28 -0.24 -18.29 0.62
C ARG A 28 0.63 -18.80 -0.54
N PHE A 29 0.15 -19.74 -1.29
CA PHE A 29 0.86 -20.26 -2.46
C PHE A 29 1.18 -19.15 -3.47
N ILE A 30 0.21 -18.28 -3.76
CA ILE A 30 0.41 -17.14 -4.66
C ILE A 30 1.47 -16.19 -4.11
N LEU A 31 1.42 -15.86 -2.81
CA LEU A 31 2.42 -14.99 -2.18
C LEU A 31 3.82 -15.61 -2.22
N GLU A 32 3.95 -16.91 -2.05
CA GLU A 32 5.22 -17.63 -2.22
C GLU A 32 5.75 -17.50 -3.65
N GLN A 33 4.87 -17.61 -4.66
CA GLN A 33 5.23 -17.39 -6.06
C GLN A 33 5.70 -15.96 -6.31
N ILE A 34 5.06 -14.98 -5.69
CA ILE A 34 5.44 -13.57 -5.78
C ILE A 34 6.84 -13.37 -5.22
N LEU A 35 7.16 -13.96 -4.08
CA LEU A 35 8.51 -13.89 -3.51
C LEU A 35 9.57 -14.48 -4.45
N THR A 36 9.27 -15.60 -5.08
CA THR A 36 10.14 -16.23 -6.07
C THR A 36 10.36 -15.32 -7.28
N LEU A 37 9.28 -14.66 -7.75
CA LEU A 37 9.39 -13.69 -8.86
C LEU A 37 10.24 -12.48 -8.46
N CYS A 38 10.10 -11.99 -7.24
CA CYS A 38 10.92 -10.88 -6.74
C CYS A 38 12.41 -11.22 -6.79
N GLU A 39 12.80 -12.41 -6.34
CA GLU A 39 14.18 -12.87 -6.39
C GLU A 39 14.66 -13.06 -7.82
N LYS A 40 13.86 -13.72 -8.64
CA LYS A 40 14.21 -14.03 -10.04
C LYS A 40 14.45 -12.78 -10.88
N HIS A 41 13.65 -11.75 -10.68
CA HIS A 41 13.68 -10.54 -11.50
C HIS A 41 14.42 -9.36 -10.85
N GLY A 42 15.00 -9.55 -9.67
CA GLY A 42 15.71 -8.48 -8.97
C GLY A 42 14.80 -7.31 -8.64
N VAL A 43 13.60 -7.59 -8.14
CA VAL A 43 12.62 -6.55 -7.76
C VAL A 43 13.18 -5.73 -6.61
N GLU A 44 13.11 -4.41 -6.73
CA GLU A 44 13.69 -3.47 -5.78
C GLU A 44 12.67 -2.85 -4.83
N ALA A 45 11.38 -2.99 -5.14
CA ALA A 45 10.29 -2.56 -4.27
C ALA A 45 9.01 -3.30 -4.64
N VAL A 46 8.09 -3.45 -3.68
CA VAL A 46 6.76 -4.00 -3.89
C VAL A 46 5.73 -2.95 -3.52
N VAL A 47 4.83 -2.66 -4.45
CA VAL A 47 3.71 -1.74 -4.25
C VAL A 47 2.43 -2.55 -4.12
N ILE A 48 1.64 -2.31 -3.08
CA ILE A 48 0.35 -2.98 -2.85
C ILE A 48 -0.74 -1.90 -2.87
N ALA A 49 -1.52 -1.88 -3.94
CA ALA A 49 -2.46 -0.81 -4.24
C ALA A 49 -3.89 -1.19 -3.86
N GLY A 50 -4.17 -1.26 -2.56
CA GLY A 50 -5.52 -1.39 -2.03
C GLY A 50 -6.06 -2.81 -1.93
N ASP A 51 -7.15 -2.95 -1.19
CA ASP A 51 -7.87 -4.21 -0.94
C ASP A 51 -6.95 -5.35 -0.51
N ILE A 52 -6.15 -5.07 0.51
CA ILE A 52 -5.20 -6.03 1.09
C ILE A 52 -5.96 -7.15 1.76
N TYR A 53 -6.94 -6.80 2.59
CA TYR A 53 -7.88 -7.75 3.18
C TYR A 53 -9.20 -7.77 2.42
N ASP A 54 -9.90 -8.89 2.48
CA ASP A 54 -11.21 -9.03 1.84
C ASP A 54 -12.31 -8.25 2.57
N THR A 55 -12.19 -8.13 3.88
CA THR A 55 -13.16 -7.44 4.74
C THR A 55 -12.48 -6.52 5.74
N PRO A 56 -13.20 -5.50 6.27
CA PRO A 56 -12.65 -4.60 7.30
C PRO A 56 -12.25 -5.31 8.59
N VAL A 57 -12.88 -6.45 8.91
CA VAL A 57 -12.54 -7.28 10.07
C VAL A 57 -12.03 -8.63 9.55
N PRO A 58 -10.75 -8.70 9.17
CA PRO A 58 -10.20 -9.94 8.62
C PRO A 58 -10.06 -11.02 9.69
N PRO A 59 -10.13 -12.30 9.31
CA PRO A 59 -9.82 -13.37 10.24
C PRO A 59 -8.34 -13.31 10.66
N ALA A 60 -8.06 -13.79 11.86
CA ALA A 60 -6.70 -13.79 12.41
C ALA A 60 -5.68 -14.46 11.47
N ALA A 61 -6.09 -15.53 10.81
CA ALA A 61 -5.23 -16.26 9.87
C ALA A 61 -4.83 -15.39 8.66
N ALA A 62 -5.70 -14.50 8.19
CA ALA A 62 -5.37 -13.55 7.13
C ALA A 62 -4.33 -12.52 7.61
N CYS A 63 -4.46 -12.04 8.83
CA CYS A 63 -3.48 -11.12 9.43
C CYS A 63 -2.11 -11.80 9.58
N THR A 64 -2.09 -13.05 10.01
CA THR A 64 -0.87 -13.85 10.12
C THR A 64 -0.21 -14.06 8.75
N LEU A 65 -1.01 -14.29 7.72
CA LEU A 65 -0.49 -14.44 6.35
C LEU A 65 0.14 -13.14 5.84
N LEU A 66 -0.50 -12.00 6.07
CA LEU A 66 0.08 -10.70 5.69
C LEU A 66 1.37 -10.44 6.46
N ASP A 67 1.38 -10.67 7.78
CA ASP A 67 2.57 -10.52 8.61
C ASP A 67 3.73 -11.37 8.07
N TRP A 68 3.45 -12.60 7.74
CA TRP A 68 4.46 -13.50 7.14
C TRP A 68 5.00 -12.93 5.83
N PHE A 69 4.14 -12.47 4.94
CA PHE A 69 4.53 -11.94 3.63
C PHE A 69 5.40 -10.68 3.77
N LEU A 70 4.97 -9.74 4.60
CA LEU A 70 5.73 -8.51 4.85
C LEU A 70 7.09 -8.83 5.50
N THR A 71 7.13 -9.80 6.40
CA THR A 71 8.36 -10.26 7.04
C THR A 71 9.33 -10.86 6.02
N GLN A 72 8.82 -11.65 5.07
CA GLN A 72 9.63 -12.23 4.01
C GLN A 72 10.23 -11.16 3.10
N LEU A 73 9.46 -10.12 2.76
CA LEU A 73 9.95 -9.00 1.97
C LEU A 73 11.00 -8.19 2.75
N ALA A 74 10.76 -7.91 4.02
CA ALA A 74 11.70 -7.21 4.88
C ALA A 74 13.02 -7.97 5.03
N ALA A 75 12.97 -9.29 5.19
CA ALA A 75 14.15 -10.14 5.28
C ALA A 75 15.00 -10.09 3.99
N ARG A 76 14.37 -9.89 2.85
CA ARG A 76 15.02 -9.73 1.55
C ARG A 76 15.44 -8.28 1.28
N ARG A 77 15.20 -7.38 2.22
CA ARG A 77 15.46 -5.94 2.09
C ARG A 77 14.74 -5.33 0.90
N ILE A 78 13.55 -5.80 0.61
CA ILE A 78 12.68 -5.25 -0.43
C ILE A 78 11.69 -4.30 0.23
N PRO A 79 11.77 -2.98 -0.02
CA PRO A 79 10.80 -2.02 0.50
C PRO A 79 9.38 -2.34 0.03
N VAL A 80 8.42 -2.09 0.93
CA VAL A 80 6.99 -2.25 0.65
C VAL A 80 6.31 -0.90 0.78
N LEU A 81 5.47 -0.57 -0.20
CA LEU A 81 4.66 0.63 -0.20
C LEU A 81 3.22 0.21 -0.43
N ALA A 82 2.38 0.38 0.58
CA ALA A 82 1.02 -0.13 0.55
C ALA A 82 0.01 0.96 0.89
N VAL A 83 -1.15 0.92 0.23
CA VAL A 83 -2.28 1.79 0.54
C VAL A 83 -3.52 0.95 0.79
N SER A 84 -4.43 1.46 1.63
CA SER A 84 -5.74 0.84 1.85
C SER A 84 -6.64 1.04 0.63
N GLY A 85 -7.49 0.04 0.36
CA GLY A 85 -8.60 0.13 -0.56
C GLY A 85 -9.93 0.32 0.18
N ASN A 86 -11.03 0.33 -0.58
CA ASN A 86 -12.36 0.55 0.01
C ASN A 86 -12.87 -0.63 0.85
N HIS A 87 -12.29 -1.82 0.70
CA HIS A 87 -12.63 -3.00 1.50
C HIS A 87 -11.80 -3.11 2.79
N ASP A 88 -10.73 -2.34 2.92
CA ASP A 88 -9.84 -2.40 4.07
C ASP A 88 -10.34 -1.53 5.23
N SER A 89 -10.01 -1.92 6.46
CA SER A 89 -10.04 -1.01 7.60
C SER A 89 -8.75 -0.19 7.62
N ALA A 90 -8.89 1.11 7.38
CA ALA A 90 -7.76 2.02 7.38
C ALA A 90 -7.01 2.01 8.73
N GLU A 91 -7.75 1.95 9.84
CA GLU A 91 -7.17 1.94 11.19
C GLU A 91 -6.37 0.66 11.46
N ARG A 92 -6.84 -0.49 10.97
CA ARG A 92 -6.13 -1.75 11.13
C ARG A 92 -4.83 -1.78 10.34
N LEU A 93 -4.83 -1.21 9.14
CA LEU A 93 -3.63 -1.11 8.31
C LEU A 93 -2.64 -0.08 8.86
N ASP A 94 -3.11 0.96 9.53
CA ASP A 94 -2.23 1.95 10.18
C ASP A 94 -1.61 1.46 11.49
N PHE A 95 -2.12 0.35 12.04
CA PHE A 95 -1.55 -0.20 13.27
C PHE A 95 -0.06 -0.49 13.09
N ALA A 96 0.73 0.01 14.02
CA ALA A 96 2.19 -0.13 14.04
C ALA A 96 2.90 0.44 12.79
N SER A 97 2.28 1.35 12.04
CA SER A 97 2.85 1.88 10.78
C SER A 97 4.19 2.59 10.98
N SER A 98 4.38 3.29 12.10
CA SER A 98 5.66 3.95 12.41
C SER A 98 6.77 2.93 12.67
N LEU A 99 6.46 1.85 13.37
CA LEU A 99 7.42 0.77 13.62
C LEU A 99 7.78 0.03 12.34
N LEU A 100 6.77 -0.26 11.51
CA LEU A 100 6.97 -0.91 10.22
C LEU A 100 7.82 -0.07 9.26
N ALA A 101 7.67 1.25 9.30
CA ALA A 101 8.47 2.16 8.48
C ALA A 101 9.97 2.03 8.75
N GLU A 102 10.37 1.72 9.97
CA GLU A 102 11.77 1.45 10.32
C GLU A 102 12.31 0.20 9.62
N GLN A 103 11.45 -0.73 9.24
CA GLN A 103 11.78 -1.91 8.46
C GLN A 103 11.53 -1.72 6.96
N ASN A 104 11.33 -0.48 6.54
CA ASN A 104 11.07 -0.10 5.15
C ASN A 104 9.75 -0.68 4.60
N VAL A 105 8.78 -0.86 5.48
CA VAL A 105 7.40 -1.20 5.16
C VAL A 105 6.53 0.02 5.43
N HIS A 106 6.10 0.69 4.35
CA HIS A 106 5.37 1.95 4.41
C HIS A 106 3.91 1.71 4.06
N ILE A 107 3.03 1.90 5.03
CA ILE A 107 1.60 1.68 4.87
C ILE A 107 0.86 3.00 5.09
N ALA A 108 0.06 3.41 4.11
CA ALA A 108 -0.87 4.51 4.21
C ALA A 108 -2.28 3.95 4.33
N GLY A 109 -2.77 3.79 5.56
CA GLY A 109 -4.11 3.28 5.84
C GLY A 109 -5.13 4.40 5.80
N ARG A 110 -4.92 5.49 6.55
CA ARG A 110 -5.83 6.63 6.62
C ARG A 110 -5.26 7.87 5.96
N PHE A 111 -6.15 8.64 5.33
CA PHE A 111 -5.85 10.01 4.95
C PHE A 111 -6.07 10.94 6.14
N THR A 112 -5.03 11.68 6.52
CA THR A 112 -5.06 12.59 7.68
C THR A 112 -4.66 14.02 7.31
N GLY A 113 -4.94 14.45 6.09
CA GLY A 113 -4.69 15.80 5.60
C GLY A 113 -3.68 15.89 4.46
N CYS A 114 -2.78 14.92 4.34
CA CYS A 114 -1.89 14.80 3.19
C CYS A 114 -1.54 13.33 2.94
N PRO A 115 -1.27 12.96 1.69
CA PRO A 115 -0.74 11.64 1.37
C PRO A 115 0.63 11.42 1.98
N LYS A 116 0.96 10.17 2.28
CA LYS A 116 2.29 9.79 2.74
C LYS A 116 3.25 9.82 1.54
N GLN A 117 4.40 10.46 1.71
CA GLN A 117 5.43 10.52 0.69
C GLN A 117 6.65 9.74 1.16
N VAL A 118 7.13 8.82 0.32
CA VAL A 118 8.28 7.98 0.60
C VAL A 118 9.28 8.11 -0.53
N VAL A 119 10.53 8.42 -0.21
CA VAL A 119 11.60 8.52 -1.20
C VAL A 119 12.45 7.25 -1.13
N LEU A 120 12.54 6.56 -2.24
CA LEU A 120 13.47 5.47 -2.45
C LEU A 120 14.52 5.90 -3.48
N ASN A 121 15.68 5.27 -3.45
CA ASN A 121 16.76 5.58 -4.37
C ASN A 121 17.07 4.38 -5.25
N ASP A 122 17.22 4.62 -6.53
CA ASP A 122 17.89 3.70 -7.44
C ASP A 122 19.25 4.29 -7.85
N ARG A 123 19.92 3.68 -8.80
CA ARG A 123 21.21 4.16 -9.28
C ARG A 123 21.18 5.53 -9.97
N HIS A 124 19.99 6.02 -10.33
CA HIS A 124 19.79 7.33 -10.96
C HIS A 124 19.32 8.40 -9.95
N GLY A 125 19.28 8.06 -8.67
CA GLY A 125 18.89 8.97 -7.61
C GLY A 125 17.50 8.73 -7.04
N PRO A 126 16.89 9.74 -6.43
CA PRO A 126 15.63 9.58 -5.70
C PRO A 126 14.43 9.39 -6.61
N ILE A 127 13.52 8.55 -6.15
CA ILE A 127 12.15 8.40 -6.69
C ILE A 127 11.20 8.64 -5.53
N GLU A 128 10.27 9.56 -5.68
CA GLU A 128 9.24 9.82 -4.70
C GLU A 128 8.00 8.99 -5.00
N PHE A 129 7.55 8.22 -4.01
CA PHE A 129 6.28 7.52 -4.04
C PHE A 129 5.27 8.29 -3.19
N THR A 130 4.15 8.67 -3.80
CA THR A 130 3.04 9.32 -3.11
C THR A 130 1.96 8.28 -2.86
N LEU A 131 1.70 8.00 -1.59
CA LEU A 131 0.77 6.95 -1.17
C LEU A 131 -0.56 7.60 -0.77
N LEU A 132 -1.52 7.54 -1.68
CA LEU A 132 -2.88 7.99 -1.43
C LEU A 132 -3.78 6.77 -1.22
N PRO A 133 -4.28 6.54 0.01
CA PRO A 133 -5.24 5.48 0.26
C PRO A 133 -6.59 5.81 -0.36
N PHE A 134 -7.49 4.82 -0.39
CA PHE A 134 -8.88 5.09 -0.73
C PHE A 134 -9.44 6.17 0.20
N VAL A 135 -10.03 7.20 -0.38
CA VAL A 135 -10.61 8.31 0.38
C VAL A 135 -12.06 8.52 0.00
N ARG A 136 -12.87 8.97 0.97
CA ARG A 136 -14.22 9.46 0.72
C ARG A 136 -14.19 10.98 0.67
N ALA A 137 -15.06 11.58 -0.13
CA ALA A 137 -15.15 13.05 -0.23
C ALA A 137 -15.37 13.69 1.15
N ALA A 138 -16.21 13.09 1.99
CA ALA A 138 -16.45 13.59 3.34
C ALA A 138 -15.19 13.63 4.22
N THR A 139 -14.33 12.61 4.12
CA THR A 139 -13.07 12.57 4.85
C THR A 139 -12.13 13.67 4.39
N VAL A 140 -11.99 13.86 3.09
CA VAL A 140 -11.13 14.91 2.54
C VAL A 140 -11.65 16.29 2.94
N ARG A 141 -12.96 16.52 2.85
CA ARG A 141 -13.57 17.78 3.31
C ARG A 141 -13.28 18.07 4.78
N HIS A 142 -13.27 17.03 5.62
CA HIS A 142 -12.98 17.20 7.04
C HIS A 142 -11.56 17.74 7.27
N TYR A 143 -10.58 17.22 6.56
CA TYR A 143 -9.18 17.62 6.71
C TYR A 143 -8.81 18.86 5.88
N LEU A 144 -9.50 19.11 4.78
CA LEU A 144 -9.25 20.22 3.86
C LEU A 144 -10.54 21.05 3.67
N PRO A 145 -11.00 21.73 4.73
CA PRO A 145 -12.31 22.43 4.71
C PRO A 145 -12.39 23.58 3.72
N ASP A 146 -11.26 24.16 3.34
CA ASP A 146 -11.22 25.28 2.40
C ASP A 146 -11.16 24.83 0.94
N ALA A 147 -11.01 23.55 0.68
CA ALA A 147 -11.01 23.02 -0.69
C ALA A 147 -12.44 22.88 -1.21
N ASP A 148 -12.63 23.15 -2.52
CA ASP A 148 -13.91 22.96 -3.18
C ASP A 148 -14.07 21.49 -3.61
N ILE A 149 -14.70 20.70 -2.75
CA ILE A 149 -14.88 19.26 -2.92
C ILE A 149 -16.36 18.97 -3.14
N THR A 150 -16.69 18.52 -4.35
CA THR A 150 -18.08 18.21 -4.74
C THR A 150 -18.28 16.72 -5.04
N ASP A 151 -17.22 15.99 -5.38
CA ASP A 151 -17.27 14.59 -5.79
C ASP A 151 -15.96 13.89 -5.46
N TYR A 152 -15.84 12.63 -5.89
CA TYR A 152 -14.63 11.82 -5.68
C TYR A 152 -13.41 12.42 -6.41
N ASP A 153 -13.56 12.85 -7.64
CA ASP A 153 -12.45 13.41 -8.44
C ASP A 153 -11.89 14.67 -7.81
N SER A 154 -12.76 15.59 -7.39
CA SER A 154 -12.31 16.81 -6.72
C SER A 154 -11.68 16.53 -5.35
N ALA A 155 -12.15 15.48 -4.64
CA ALA A 155 -11.56 15.05 -3.39
C ALA A 155 -10.13 14.52 -3.60
N VAL A 156 -9.92 13.67 -4.59
CA VAL A 156 -8.59 13.15 -4.94
C VAL A 156 -7.68 14.29 -5.39
N GLY A 157 -8.17 15.19 -6.23
CA GLY A 157 -7.42 16.36 -6.68
C GLY A 157 -6.98 17.25 -5.53
N ALA A 158 -7.86 17.52 -4.57
CA ALA A 158 -7.53 18.30 -3.38
C ALA A 158 -6.49 17.61 -2.50
N ALA A 159 -6.63 16.30 -2.29
CA ALA A 159 -5.68 15.52 -1.51
C ALA A 159 -4.27 15.53 -2.14
N LEU A 160 -4.19 15.41 -3.46
CA LEU A 160 -2.91 15.45 -4.18
C LEU A 160 -2.30 16.85 -4.24
N ALA A 161 -3.13 17.89 -4.26
CA ALA A 161 -2.66 19.28 -4.36
C ALA A 161 -1.86 19.74 -3.13
N VAL A 162 -2.02 19.10 -1.97
CA VAL A 162 -1.22 19.42 -0.78
C VAL A 162 0.17 18.78 -0.78
N CYS A 163 0.46 17.91 -1.75
CA CYS A 163 1.77 17.29 -1.87
C CYS A 163 2.79 18.27 -2.43
N GLU A 164 3.92 18.41 -1.77
CA GLU A 164 5.06 19.15 -2.29
C GLU A 164 6.07 18.15 -2.87
N PRO A 165 6.47 18.31 -4.15
CA PRO A 165 7.41 17.39 -4.77
C PRO A 165 8.77 17.38 -4.04
N ALA A 166 9.26 16.19 -3.68
CA ALA A 166 10.57 15.99 -3.06
C ALA A 166 11.59 15.44 -4.06
N ALA A 167 11.15 14.97 -5.23
CA ALA A 167 12.02 14.44 -6.27
C ALA A 167 11.43 14.67 -7.66
N PRO A 168 12.27 14.77 -8.72
CA PRO A 168 11.78 14.97 -10.08
C PRO A 168 11.10 13.72 -10.66
N ARG A 169 11.52 12.51 -10.23
CA ARG A 169 10.87 11.26 -10.62
C ARG A 169 9.89 10.83 -9.55
N ARG A 170 8.63 10.61 -9.94
CA ARG A 170 7.52 10.37 -9.00
C ARG A 170 6.62 9.25 -9.47
N VAL A 171 6.12 8.48 -8.50
CA VAL A 171 5.11 7.44 -8.68
C VAL A 171 3.94 7.73 -7.74
N LEU A 172 2.72 7.67 -8.29
CA LEU A 172 1.47 7.84 -7.55
C LEU A 172 0.76 6.49 -7.45
#